data_d294c07931e2916f3a8aa6efb74c6964
#
_entry.id   d294c07931e2916f3a8aa6efb74c6964
#
_cell.length_a   1.000
_cell.length_b   1.000
_cell.length_c   1.000
_cell.angle_alpha   90.00
_cell.angle_beta   90.00
_cell.angle_gamma   90.00
#
_symmetry.space_group_name_H-M   'P 1'
#
loop_
_entity.id
_entity.type
_entity.pdbx_description
1 polymer ?
#
loop_
_entity_poly.entity_id
_entity_poly.type
_entity_poly.pdbx_seq_one_letter_code
_entity_poly.pdbx_strand_id
1 'polypeptide(L)'
;MTSSSAARVVPSVDQDRRLREAERFGQAILPDVSRTFAISIRFLPGMLGRAVRTAYLLCRIADTIEDDNTTPPERRAQLLDEFLRTLTDRDAADRFPALAASLSGDPAHLALVARTDLVLVSFRSLPARTQERVAYWVREMGLGMAKFVRTYPAGIRIQTLAEYKEYCYYVAGTVGCLLTELWHEHASAIGKREFDRLWVKCQAFGEALQTVNILKDIAWDAQHENAIYIPATDLVAHGSGHDTLLSPTHVEHNHKAVAHFIELARTDLDDALEYLLMIPRRALAVRAFCVLPLLFAYATLRDLSGSRAMLTVGGTVKISRSEVKALMLAGLVALVSNTALRRLVQRVKARPFTLVFSPAGS
;
A
#
# COMPACT_ATOMS: atom_id res chain seq x y z
N MET A 1 -17.14 -40.69 24.93
CA MET A 1 -16.73 -40.44 23.53
C MET A 1 -17.95 -39.91 22.79
N THR A 2 -18.13 -38.62 22.76
CA THR A 2 -19.19 -37.96 21.98
C THR A 2 -18.53 -37.13 20.90
N SER A 3 -18.56 -37.67 19.68
CA SER A 3 -18.10 -37.00 18.46
C SER A 3 -19.06 -35.85 18.14
N SER A 4 -18.65 -34.61 18.40
CA SER A 4 -19.36 -33.43 17.94
C SER A 4 -19.08 -33.24 16.46
N SER A 5 -19.97 -33.72 15.62
CA SER A 5 -20.01 -33.43 14.18
C SER A 5 -20.38 -31.96 14.02
N ALA A 6 -19.38 -31.13 13.69
CA ALA A 6 -19.64 -29.76 13.24
C ALA A 6 -20.42 -29.82 11.93
N ALA A 7 -21.71 -29.58 11.98
CA ALA A 7 -22.58 -29.48 10.82
C ALA A 7 -22.05 -28.36 9.89
N ARG A 8 -21.63 -28.74 8.68
CA ARG A 8 -21.37 -27.78 7.59
C ARG A 8 -22.68 -27.06 7.29
N VAL A 9 -22.78 -25.81 7.69
CA VAL A 9 -23.89 -24.95 7.26
C VAL A 9 -23.73 -24.77 5.75
N VAL A 10 -24.62 -25.36 4.97
CA VAL A 10 -24.71 -25.15 3.52
C VAL A 10 -25.22 -23.72 3.30
N PRO A 11 -24.47 -22.85 2.59
CA PRO A 11 -24.94 -21.50 2.32
C PRO A 11 -26.26 -21.52 1.56
N SER A 12 -27.14 -20.56 1.86
CA SER A 12 -28.37 -20.40 1.08
C SER A 12 -28.03 -19.94 -0.35
N VAL A 13 -28.92 -20.26 -1.32
CA VAL A 13 -28.75 -19.84 -2.73
C VAL A 13 -28.53 -18.32 -2.86
N ASP A 14 -29.16 -17.53 -1.98
CA ASP A 14 -28.99 -16.09 -1.92
C ASP A 14 -27.60 -15.66 -1.39
N GLN A 15 -27.06 -16.36 -0.41
CA GLN A 15 -25.72 -16.11 0.10
C GLN A 15 -24.65 -16.39 -0.97
N ASP A 16 -24.80 -17.48 -1.71
CA ASP A 16 -23.90 -17.83 -2.82
C ASP A 16 -23.98 -16.79 -3.97
N ARG A 17 -25.17 -16.30 -4.27
CA ARG A 17 -25.37 -15.26 -5.28
C ARG A 17 -24.67 -13.96 -4.85
N ARG A 18 -24.89 -13.51 -3.61
CA ARG A 18 -24.28 -12.30 -3.07
C ARG A 18 -22.76 -12.40 -2.98
N LEU A 19 -22.22 -13.58 -2.64
CA LEU A 19 -20.77 -13.81 -2.66
C LEU A 19 -20.19 -13.71 -4.08
N ARG A 20 -20.85 -14.29 -5.09
CA ARG A 20 -20.41 -14.14 -6.48
C ARG A 20 -20.47 -12.70 -6.98
N GLU A 21 -21.44 -11.92 -6.54
CA GLU A 21 -21.53 -10.48 -6.82
C GLU A 21 -20.33 -9.74 -6.18
N ALA A 22 -20.06 -9.99 -4.90
CA ALA A 22 -18.96 -9.40 -4.15
C ALA A 22 -17.58 -9.70 -4.78
N GLU A 23 -17.36 -10.95 -5.18
CA GLU A 23 -16.12 -11.37 -5.85
C GLU A 23 -15.94 -10.67 -7.21
N ARG A 24 -17.01 -10.59 -8.02
CA ARG A 24 -16.98 -9.88 -9.31
C ARG A 24 -16.72 -8.38 -9.12
N PHE A 25 -17.40 -7.76 -8.16
CA PHE A 25 -17.17 -6.35 -7.83
C PHE A 25 -15.72 -6.10 -7.42
N GLY A 26 -15.20 -6.87 -6.46
CA GLY A 26 -13.81 -6.71 -5.98
C GLY A 26 -12.76 -6.93 -7.08
N GLN A 27 -13.02 -7.82 -8.05
CA GLN A 27 -12.14 -8.01 -9.20
C GLN A 27 -12.23 -6.85 -10.20
N ALA A 28 -13.41 -6.31 -10.42
CA ALA A 28 -13.66 -5.24 -11.37
C ALA A 28 -13.12 -3.88 -10.87
N ILE A 29 -13.37 -3.54 -9.60
CA ILE A 29 -12.96 -2.24 -9.03
C ILE A 29 -11.46 -2.13 -8.76
N LEU A 30 -10.77 -3.26 -8.51
CA LEU A 30 -9.36 -3.27 -8.11
C LEU A 30 -8.42 -2.52 -9.07
N PRO A 31 -8.51 -2.66 -10.42
CA PRO A 31 -7.66 -1.92 -11.35
C PRO A 31 -7.88 -0.40 -11.31
N ASP A 32 -9.09 0.04 -10.97
CA ASP A 32 -9.45 1.45 -10.94
C ASP A 32 -8.96 2.15 -9.67
N VAL A 33 -8.92 1.41 -8.55
CA VAL A 33 -8.43 1.93 -7.26
C VAL A 33 -6.96 1.60 -6.98
N SER A 34 -6.29 0.82 -7.84
CA SER A 34 -4.86 0.52 -7.74
C SER A 34 -4.26 0.03 -9.06
N ARG A 35 -3.36 0.81 -9.63
CA ARG A 35 -2.66 0.40 -10.86
C ARG A 35 -1.59 -0.65 -10.59
N THR A 36 -0.76 -0.44 -9.58
CA THR A 36 0.40 -1.32 -9.28
C THR A 36 -0.02 -2.60 -8.57
N PHE A 37 -0.77 -2.48 -7.48
CA PHE A 37 -1.15 -3.64 -6.68
C PHE A 37 -2.18 -4.53 -7.38
N ALA A 38 -3.04 -3.99 -8.25
CA ALA A 38 -3.93 -4.80 -9.07
C ALA A 38 -3.17 -5.83 -9.92
N ILE A 39 -2.02 -5.43 -10.49
CA ILE A 39 -1.16 -6.34 -11.25
C ILE A 39 -0.54 -7.38 -10.32
N SER A 40 0.01 -6.95 -9.19
CA SER A 40 0.70 -7.84 -8.24
C SER A 40 -0.25 -8.87 -7.61
N ILE A 41 -1.47 -8.45 -7.24
CA ILE A 41 -2.49 -9.34 -6.65
C ILE A 41 -2.92 -10.46 -7.62
N ARG A 42 -2.92 -10.21 -8.93
CA ARG A 42 -3.26 -11.22 -9.95
C ARG A 42 -2.33 -12.43 -9.98
N PHE A 43 -1.11 -12.32 -9.45
CA PHE A 43 -0.19 -13.45 -9.33
C PHE A 43 -0.54 -14.39 -8.18
N LEU A 44 -1.35 -13.96 -7.23
CA LEU A 44 -1.68 -14.72 -6.04
C LEU A 44 -2.83 -15.70 -6.32
N PRO A 45 -2.64 -17.02 -6.10
CA PRO A 45 -3.63 -18.03 -6.40
C PRO A 45 -4.66 -18.18 -5.28
N GLY A 46 -5.85 -18.66 -5.66
CA GLY A 46 -6.87 -19.20 -4.77
C GLY A 46 -7.24 -18.31 -3.59
N MET A 47 -7.23 -18.87 -2.38
CA MET A 47 -7.59 -18.17 -1.15
C MET A 47 -6.64 -17.01 -0.82
N LEU A 48 -5.34 -17.17 -1.10
CA LEU A 48 -4.37 -16.11 -0.90
C LEU A 48 -4.71 -14.85 -1.71
N GLY A 49 -5.01 -15.01 -2.99
CA GLY A 49 -5.40 -13.89 -3.86
C GLY A 49 -6.70 -13.22 -3.40
N ARG A 50 -7.67 -14.01 -2.91
CA ARG A 50 -8.92 -13.49 -2.35
C ARG A 50 -8.66 -12.67 -1.07
N ALA A 51 -7.90 -13.24 -0.13
CA ALA A 51 -7.59 -12.59 1.14
C ALA A 51 -6.85 -11.27 0.93
N VAL A 52 -5.80 -11.26 0.10
CA VAL A 52 -5.01 -10.04 -0.18
C VAL A 52 -5.84 -8.99 -0.92
N ARG A 53 -6.65 -9.38 -1.92
CA ARG A 53 -7.55 -8.45 -2.60
C ARG A 53 -8.54 -7.81 -1.63
N THR A 54 -9.19 -8.63 -0.80
CA THR A 54 -10.17 -8.14 0.18
C THR A 54 -9.52 -7.20 1.19
N ALA A 55 -8.36 -7.58 1.74
CA ALA A 55 -7.61 -6.73 2.66
C ALA A 55 -7.20 -5.41 2.00
N TYR A 56 -6.69 -5.45 0.77
CA TYR A 56 -6.36 -4.25 0.01
C TYR A 56 -7.56 -3.30 -0.16
N LEU A 57 -8.73 -3.84 -0.51
CA LEU A 57 -9.93 -3.01 -0.69
C LEU A 57 -10.41 -2.39 0.64
N LEU A 58 -10.30 -3.12 1.76
CA LEU A 58 -10.59 -2.57 3.09
C LEU A 58 -9.60 -1.45 3.47
N CYS A 59 -8.29 -1.63 3.24
CA CYS A 59 -7.32 -0.57 3.46
C CYS A 59 -7.62 0.65 2.57
N ARG A 60 -7.95 0.44 1.29
CA ARG A 60 -8.28 1.53 0.36
C ARG A 60 -9.53 2.31 0.75
N ILE A 61 -10.52 1.67 1.40
CA ILE A 61 -11.67 2.37 1.98
C ILE A 61 -11.20 3.30 3.10
N ALA A 62 -10.32 2.84 4.00
CA ALA A 62 -9.77 3.68 5.06
C ALA A 62 -8.96 4.86 4.49
N ASP A 63 -8.07 4.62 3.52
CA ASP A 63 -7.31 5.67 2.82
C ASP A 63 -8.26 6.73 2.23
N THR A 64 -9.33 6.29 1.54
CA THR A 64 -10.29 7.21 0.91
C THR A 64 -10.98 8.13 1.92
N ILE A 65 -11.20 7.64 3.14
CA ILE A 65 -11.78 8.46 4.22
C ILE A 65 -10.73 9.44 4.77
N GLU A 66 -9.47 8.98 4.95
CA GLU A 66 -8.38 9.82 5.44
C GLU A 66 -8.08 10.97 4.49
N ASP A 67 -8.02 10.69 3.17
CA ASP A 67 -7.58 11.63 2.13
C ASP A 67 -8.65 12.69 1.79
N ASP A 68 -9.92 12.53 2.19
CA ASP A 68 -10.96 13.51 1.92
C ASP A 68 -10.78 14.80 2.72
N ASN A 69 -10.15 15.79 2.13
CA ASN A 69 -9.90 17.09 2.76
C ASN A 69 -11.13 18.04 2.77
N THR A 70 -12.23 17.65 2.15
CA THR A 70 -13.48 18.45 2.11
C THR A 70 -14.38 18.17 3.31
N THR A 71 -14.33 16.94 3.83
CA THR A 71 -15.04 16.55 5.04
C THR A 71 -14.30 17.06 6.29
N PRO A 72 -14.99 17.68 7.27
CA PRO A 72 -14.36 18.12 8.51
C PRO A 72 -13.56 17.01 9.20
N PRO A 73 -12.38 17.28 9.78
CA PRO A 73 -11.47 16.26 10.31
C PRO A 73 -12.12 15.41 11.41
N GLU A 74 -12.91 16.01 12.28
CA GLU A 74 -13.64 15.25 13.30
C GLU A 74 -14.63 14.25 12.67
N ARG A 75 -15.30 14.65 11.59
CA ARG A 75 -16.21 13.76 10.85
C ARG A 75 -15.45 12.66 10.13
N ARG A 76 -14.26 12.93 9.55
CA ARG A 76 -13.40 11.91 8.96
C ARG A 76 -12.96 10.88 10.00
N ALA A 77 -12.50 11.35 11.15
CA ALA A 77 -12.12 10.47 12.24
C ALA A 77 -13.28 9.59 12.73
N GLN A 78 -14.50 10.17 12.84
CA GLN A 78 -15.72 9.41 13.17
C GLN A 78 -16.05 8.38 12.09
N LEU A 79 -15.91 8.73 10.81
CA LEU A 79 -16.14 7.78 9.70
C LEU A 79 -15.14 6.63 9.71
N LEU A 80 -13.86 6.89 10.04
CA LEU A 80 -12.86 5.83 10.25
C LEU A 80 -13.29 4.91 11.41
N ASP A 81 -13.72 5.46 12.56
CA ASP A 81 -14.20 4.66 13.68
C ASP A 81 -15.43 3.81 13.30
N GLU A 82 -16.40 4.40 12.57
CA GLU A 82 -17.57 3.67 12.06
C GLU A 82 -17.19 2.59 11.06
N PHE A 83 -16.27 2.87 10.16
CA PHE A 83 -15.72 1.86 9.24
C PHE A 83 -15.11 0.68 9.99
N LEU A 84 -14.29 0.93 11.01
CA LEU A 84 -13.67 -0.13 11.80
C LEU A 84 -14.69 -0.99 12.55
N ARG A 85 -15.82 -0.43 12.97
CA ARG A 85 -16.92 -1.20 13.56
C ARG A 85 -17.56 -2.17 12.58
N THR A 86 -17.59 -1.86 11.28
CA THR A 86 -18.15 -2.74 10.25
C THR A 86 -17.48 -4.11 10.16
N LEU A 87 -16.23 -4.22 10.61
CA LEU A 87 -15.47 -5.46 10.59
C LEU A 87 -16.06 -6.53 11.53
N THR A 88 -16.72 -6.10 12.61
CA THR A 88 -17.28 -6.98 13.65
C THR A 88 -18.79 -6.87 13.80
N ASP A 89 -19.39 -5.72 13.47
CA ASP A 89 -20.80 -5.41 13.61
C ASP A 89 -21.49 -5.39 12.23
N ARG A 90 -22.58 -6.19 12.09
CA ARG A 90 -23.33 -6.27 10.83
C ARG A 90 -24.22 -5.05 10.63
N ASP A 91 -24.83 -4.53 11.71
CA ASP A 91 -25.70 -3.36 11.63
C ASP A 91 -24.89 -2.10 11.26
N ALA A 92 -23.65 -2.00 11.77
CA ALA A 92 -22.72 -0.95 11.35
C ALA A 92 -22.37 -1.10 9.86
N ALA A 93 -22.15 -2.32 9.38
CA ALA A 93 -21.83 -2.58 7.98
C ALA A 93 -22.96 -2.18 7.02
N ASP A 94 -24.20 -2.43 7.39
CA ASP A 94 -25.37 -2.10 6.56
C ASP A 94 -25.62 -0.57 6.50
N ARG A 95 -25.26 0.17 7.55
CA ARG A 95 -25.44 1.63 7.61
C ARG A 95 -24.26 2.41 7.00
N PHE A 96 -23.07 1.84 6.97
CA PHE A 96 -21.84 2.56 6.64
C PHE A 96 -21.86 3.23 5.26
N PRO A 97 -22.33 2.59 4.15
CA PRO A 97 -22.36 3.24 2.84
C PRO A 97 -23.17 4.55 2.83
N ALA A 98 -24.28 4.61 3.58
CA ALA A 98 -25.08 5.82 3.72
C ALA A 98 -24.38 6.90 4.56
N LEU A 99 -23.64 6.50 5.62
CA LEU A 99 -22.87 7.42 6.47
C LEU A 99 -21.69 8.05 5.71
N ALA A 100 -21.10 7.32 4.78
CA ALA A 100 -19.95 7.74 3.97
C ALA A 100 -20.34 8.42 2.65
N ALA A 101 -21.64 8.58 2.35
CA ALA A 101 -22.12 9.14 1.07
C ALA A 101 -21.75 10.61 0.84
N SER A 102 -21.34 11.34 1.89
CA SER A 102 -20.89 12.74 1.80
C SER A 102 -19.41 12.89 1.44
N LEU A 103 -18.63 11.82 1.36
CA LEU A 103 -17.23 11.88 0.99
C LEU A 103 -17.05 12.38 -0.43
N SER A 104 -15.95 13.08 -0.65
CA SER A 104 -15.52 13.60 -1.96
C SER A 104 -14.18 13.00 -2.36
N GLY A 105 -13.90 12.97 -3.66
CA GLY A 105 -12.63 12.45 -4.16
C GLY A 105 -12.73 11.76 -5.51
N ASP A 106 -11.80 10.87 -5.80
CA ASP A 106 -11.78 10.09 -7.04
C ASP A 106 -13.05 9.23 -7.18
N PRO A 107 -13.75 9.27 -8.33
CA PRO A 107 -14.99 8.53 -8.53
C PRO A 107 -14.88 7.01 -8.29
N ALA A 108 -13.73 6.40 -8.64
CA ALA A 108 -13.54 4.96 -8.41
C ALA A 108 -13.37 4.64 -6.93
N HIS A 109 -12.67 5.50 -6.18
CA HIS A 109 -12.54 5.37 -4.74
C HIS A 109 -13.89 5.54 -4.02
N LEU A 110 -14.70 6.53 -4.45
CA LEU A 110 -16.05 6.74 -3.91
C LEU A 110 -16.97 5.56 -4.26
N ALA A 111 -16.88 5.00 -5.47
CA ALA A 111 -17.62 3.79 -5.85
C ALA A 111 -17.26 2.58 -4.98
N LEU A 112 -15.99 2.45 -4.60
CA LEU A 112 -15.54 1.41 -3.66
C LEU A 112 -16.17 1.62 -2.27
N VAL A 113 -16.12 2.85 -1.73
CA VAL A 113 -16.70 3.18 -0.42
C VAL A 113 -18.21 2.93 -0.41
N ALA A 114 -18.93 3.34 -1.47
CA ALA A 114 -20.37 3.13 -1.61
C ALA A 114 -20.76 1.64 -1.63
N ARG A 115 -19.83 0.74 -1.97
CA ARG A 115 -20.06 -0.72 -2.00
C ARG A 115 -19.22 -1.46 -0.93
N THR A 116 -18.96 -0.81 0.19
CA THR A 116 -18.32 -1.44 1.37
C THR A 116 -19.07 -2.72 1.79
N ASP A 117 -20.39 -2.76 1.60
CA ASP A 117 -21.23 -3.95 1.84
C ASP A 117 -20.71 -5.19 1.11
N LEU A 118 -20.34 -5.06 -0.15
CA LEU A 118 -19.81 -6.18 -0.96
C LEU A 118 -18.38 -6.57 -0.53
N VAL A 119 -17.55 -5.59 -0.18
CA VAL A 119 -16.21 -5.89 0.33
C VAL A 119 -16.30 -6.68 1.64
N LEU A 120 -17.23 -6.32 2.52
CA LEU A 120 -17.50 -7.01 3.77
C LEU A 120 -18.11 -8.41 3.57
N VAL A 121 -18.91 -8.64 2.52
CA VAL A 121 -19.35 -10.00 2.13
C VAL A 121 -18.14 -10.85 1.75
N SER A 122 -17.23 -10.33 0.93
CA SER A 122 -15.98 -11.03 0.59
C SER A 122 -15.13 -11.31 1.84
N PHE A 123 -14.99 -10.33 2.73
CA PHE A 123 -14.25 -10.46 3.99
C PHE A 123 -14.83 -11.58 4.88
N ARG A 124 -16.13 -11.57 5.10
CA ARG A 124 -16.81 -12.58 5.93
C ARG A 124 -16.82 -13.98 5.32
N SER A 125 -16.52 -14.11 4.04
CA SER A 125 -16.35 -15.42 3.36
C SER A 125 -14.96 -16.03 3.52
N LEU A 126 -13.99 -15.28 4.06
CA LEU A 126 -12.65 -15.78 4.33
C LEU A 126 -12.67 -16.77 5.52
N PRO A 127 -11.68 -17.68 5.65
CA PRO A 127 -11.52 -18.50 6.85
C PRO A 127 -11.43 -17.64 8.12
N ALA A 128 -11.98 -18.11 9.23
CA ALA A 128 -12.08 -17.35 10.49
C ALA A 128 -10.72 -16.74 10.92
N ARG A 129 -9.66 -17.54 10.88
CA ARG A 129 -8.31 -17.08 11.21
C ARG A 129 -7.81 -15.98 10.26
N THR A 130 -8.12 -16.07 8.97
CA THR A 130 -7.81 -15.03 7.98
C THR A 130 -8.60 -13.75 8.28
N GLN A 131 -9.89 -13.87 8.63
CA GLN A 131 -10.70 -12.72 9.04
C GLN A 131 -10.10 -12.01 10.26
N GLU A 132 -9.70 -12.75 11.30
CA GLU A 132 -9.07 -12.21 12.51
C GLU A 132 -7.82 -11.37 12.18
N ARG A 133 -6.94 -11.89 11.32
CA ARG A 133 -5.71 -11.20 10.90
C ARG A 133 -6.00 -9.95 10.10
N VAL A 134 -6.86 -10.07 9.08
CA VAL A 134 -7.26 -8.92 8.26
C VAL A 134 -7.91 -7.84 9.12
N ALA A 135 -8.85 -8.23 10.00
CA ALA A 135 -9.51 -7.28 10.90
C ALA A 135 -8.53 -6.60 11.86
N TYR A 136 -7.57 -7.35 12.42
CA TYR A 136 -6.56 -6.79 13.32
C TYR A 136 -5.74 -5.70 12.64
N TRP A 137 -5.15 -5.99 11.46
CA TRP A 137 -4.26 -5.05 10.79
C TRP A 137 -4.99 -3.88 10.13
N VAL A 138 -6.18 -4.11 9.56
CA VAL A 138 -7.03 -3.02 9.05
C VAL A 138 -7.45 -2.09 10.19
N ARG A 139 -7.75 -2.64 11.38
CA ARG A 139 -8.06 -1.87 12.56
C ARG A 139 -6.86 -1.05 13.04
N GLU A 140 -5.69 -1.64 13.12
CA GLU A 140 -4.46 -0.95 13.50
C GLU A 140 -4.17 0.23 12.57
N MET A 141 -4.23 -0.01 11.25
CA MET A 141 -4.11 1.03 10.23
C MET A 141 -5.12 2.16 10.42
N GLY A 142 -6.41 1.83 10.50
CA GLY A 142 -7.47 2.85 10.59
C GLY A 142 -7.45 3.64 11.90
N LEU A 143 -7.04 3.02 13.03
CA LEU A 143 -6.83 3.74 14.29
C LEU A 143 -5.67 4.74 14.19
N GLY A 144 -4.58 4.36 13.51
CA GLY A 144 -3.47 5.27 13.22
C GLY A 144 -3.90 6.44 12.35
N MET A 145 -4.62 6.18 11.27
CA MET A 145 -5.18 7.24 10.40
C MET A 145 -6.09 8.19 11.19
N ALA A 146 -7.01 7.67 11.99
CA ALA A 146 -7.89 8.48 12.83
C ALA A 146 -7.12 9.32 13.85
N LYS A 147 -6.01 8.79 14.41
CA LYS A 147 -5.09 9.53 15.29
C LYS A 147 -4.50 10.73 14.56
N PHE A 148 -3.92 10.53 13.36
CA PHE A 148 -3.30 11.62 12.61
C PHE A 148 -4.31 12.68 12.14
N VAL A 149 -5.49 12.26 11.69
CA VAL A 149 -6.60 13.18 11.36
C VAL A 149 -6.99 14.05 12.55
N ARG A 150 -7.08 13.49 13.77
CA ARG A 150 -7.38 14.25 15.00
C ARG A 150 -6.22 15.15 15.44
N THR A 151 -4.98 14.68 15.29
CA THR A 151 -3.79 15.44 15.66
C THR A 151 -3.61 16.67 14.78
N TYR A 152 -3.99 16.56 13.50
CA TYR A 152 -3.82 17.61 12.50
C TYR A 152 -5.14 18.07 11.87
N PRO A 153 -6.01 18.77 12.64
CA PRO A 153 -7.33 19.18 12.13
C PRO A 153 -7.27 20.17 10.96
N ALA A 154 -6.16 20.89 10.81
CA ALA A 154 -5.91 21.81 9.69
C ALA A 154 -5.18 21.17 8.50
N GLY A 155 -5.04 19.86 8.48
CA GLY A 155 -4.27 19.09 7.47
C GLY A 155 -2.96 18.57 8.04
N ILE A 156 -2.56 17.36 7.62
CA ILE A 156 -1.37 16.67 8.16
C ILE A 156 -0.12 17.51 7.95
N ARG A 157 0.65 17.69 9.02
CA ARG A 157 1.89 18.48 9.08
C ARG A 157 2.89 17.81 10.00
N ILE A 158 3.53 16.76 9.51
CA ILE A 158 4.48 15.95 10.29
C ILE A 158 5.60 16.83 10.85
N GLN A 159 5.88 16.72 12.15
CA GLN A 159 6.83 17.58 12.83
C GLN A 159 8.22 16.97 12.92
N THR A 160 8.34 15.67 13.16
CA THR A 160 9.61 15.00 13.42
C THR A 160 9.76 13.71 12.60
N LEU A 161 11.01 13.25 12.45
CA LEU A 161 11.30 11.94 11.83
C LEU A 161 10.64 10.78 12.59
N ALA A 162 10.54 10.86 13.91
CA ALA A 162 9.88 9.82 14.70
C ALA A 162 8.39 9.74 14.37
N GLU A 163 7.73 10.87 14.23
CA GLU A 163 6.32 10.96 13.83
C GLU A 163 6.11 10.51 12.37
N TYR A 164 7.03 10.87 11.48
CA TYR A 164 7.04 10.35 10.10
C TYR A 164 7.07 8.82 10.05
N LYS A 165 7.97 8.20 10.82
CA LYS A 165 8.06 6.74 10.91
C LYS A 165 6.82 6.11 11.52
N GLU A 166 6.23 6.75 12.53
CA GLU A 166 4.97 6.31 13.11
C GLU A 166 3.83 6.35 12.10
N TYR A 167 3.73 7.42 11.30
CA TYR A 167 2.75 7.51 10.21
C TYR A 167 2.95 6.38 9.18
N CYS A 168 4.18 6.23 8.68
CA CYS A 168 4.51 5.16 7.71
C CYS A 168 4.23 3.76 8.26
N TYR A 169 4.44 3.53 9.57
CA TYR A 169 4.06 2.28 10.21
C TYR A 169 2.56 2.02 10.07
N TYR A 170 1.73 2.98 10.46
CA TYR A 170 0.28 2.79 10.41
C TYR A 170 -0.23 2.55 8.99
N VAL A 171 0.14 3.39 8.03
CA VAL A 171 -0.45 3.33 6.67
C VAL A 171 0.17 2.25 5.77
N ALA A 172 1.36 1.72 6.11
CA ALA A 172 2.07 0.78 5.24
C ALA A 172 2.81 -0.34 5.97
N GLY A 173 3.43 -0.08 7.12
CA GLY A 173 4.09 -1.11 7.93
C GLY A 173 3.12 -2.20 8.35
N THR A 174 1.92 -1.84 8.79
CA THR A 174 0.80 -2.73 9.12
C THR A 174 0.44 -3.65 7.95
N VAL A 175 0.46 -3.12 6.72
CA VAL A 175 0.21 -3.89 5.48
C VAL A 175 1.31 -4.93 5.25
N GLY A 176 2.56 -4.56 5.47
CA GLY A 176 3.69 -5.50 5.38
C GLY A 176 3.56 -6.66 6.36
N CYS A 177 3.15 -6.38 7.60
CA CYS A 177 2.86 -7.39 8.63
C CYS A 177 1.69 -8.29 8.23
N LEU A 178 0.56 -7.70 7.80
CA LEU A 178 -0.62 -8.44 7.32
C LEU A 178 -0.26 -9.39 6.18
N LEU A 179 0.43 -8.91 5.16
CA LEU A 179 0.86 -9.72 4.02
C LEU A 179 1.71 -10.91 4.48
N THR A 180 2.66 -10.69 5.39
CA THR A 180 3.55 -11.75 5.90
C THR A 180 2.77 -12.84 6.65
N GLU A 181 1.75 -12.47 7.43
CA GLU A 181 0.84 -13.43 8.05
C GLU A 181 0.03 -14.22 7.03
N LEU A 182 -0.49 -13.54 5.99
CA LEU A 182 -1.25 -14.20 4.92
C LEU A 182 -0.36 -15.13 4.07
N TRP A 183 0.92 -14.76 3.86
CA TRP A 183 1.90 -15.67 3.22
C TRP A 183 2.06 -16.95 4.04
N HIS A 184 2.24 -16.83 5.35
CA HIS A 184 2.41 -17.99 6.22
C HIS A 184 1.16 -18.88 6.28
N GLU A 185 -0.02 -18.28 6.25
CA GLU A 185 -1.29 -19.02 6.34
C GLU A 185 -1.64 -19.75 5.04
N HIS A 186 -1.38 -19.13 3.88
CA HIS A 186 -1.92 -19.58 2.61
C HIS A 186 -0.87 -20.01 1.58
N ALA A 187 0.42 -19.74 1.79
CA ALA A 187 1.48 -20.18 0.89
C ALA A 187 2.27 -21.33 1.52
N SER A 188 2.02 -22.55 1.07
CA SER A 188 2.66 -23.76 1.62
C SER A 188 4.20 -23.75 1.64
N ALA A 189 4.80 -22.89 0.81
CA ALA A 189 6.24 -22.68 0.78
C ALA A 189 6.78 -21.85 1.96
N ILE A 190 5.91 -21.21 2.77
CA ILE A 190 6.29 -20.33 3.88
C ILE A 190 5.82 -20.95 5.20
N GLY A 191 6.67 -21.85 5.74
CA GLY A 191 6.44 -22.48 7.04
C GLY A 191 6.84 -21.55 8.20
N LYS A 192 6.76 -22.08 9.42
CA LYS A 192 7.09 -21.30 10.65
C LYS A 192 8.48 -20.67 10.61
N ARG A 193 9.49 -21.40 10.16
CA ARG A 193 10.86 -20.92 10.07
C ARG A 193 11.02 -19.74 9.09
N GLU A 194 10.41 -19.86 7.93
CA GLU A 194 10.40 -18.80 6.92
C GLU A 194 9.64 -17.58 7.42
N PHE A 195 8.50 -17.81 8.07
CA PHE A 195 7.69 -16.75 8.67
C PHE A 195 8.49 -15.95 9.70
N ASP A 196 9.14 -16.62 10.67
CA ASP A 196 9.91 -15.93 11.71
C ASP A 196 11.03 -15.05 11.14
N ARG A 197 11.65 -15.48 10.06
CA ARG A 197 12.67 -14.69 9.37
C ARG A 197 12.07 -13.48 8.63
N LEU A 198 10.94 -13.66 7.98
CA LEU A 198 10.27 -12.59 7.25
C LEU A 198 9.68 -11.56 8.20
N TRP A 199 9.19 -12.02 9.36
CA TRP A 199 8.56 -11.16 10.36
C TRP A 199 9.45 -10.01 10.84
N VAL A 200 10.75 -10.26 10.94
CA VAL A 200 11.73 -9.24 11.37
C VAL A 200 11.79 -8.03 10.43
N LYS A 201 11.43 -8.21 9.14
CA LYS A 201 11.51 -7.16 8.11
C LYS A 201 10.19 -6.86 7.40
N CYS A 202 9.07 -7.44 7.87
CA CYS A 202 7.78 -7.28 7.21
C CYS A 202 7.31 -5.82 7.17
N GLN A 203 7.51 -5.10 8.27
CA GLN A 203 7.18 -3.69 8.41
C GLN A 203 7.99 -2.84 7.43
N ALA A 204 9.31 -3.02 7.38
CA ALA A 204 10.21 -2.28 6.50
C ALA A 204 9.83 -2.43 5.01
N PHE A 205 9.27 -3.58 4.59
CA PHE A 205 8.80 -3.75 3.21
C PHE A 205 7.66 -2.78 2.85
N GLY A 206 6.69 -2.60 3.74
CA GLY A 206 5.59 -1.64 3.53
C GLY A 206 6.07 -0.19 3.58
N GLU A 207 6.82 0.17 4.62
CA GLU A 207 7.31 1.53 4.86
C GLU A 207 8.21 2.05 3.75
N ALA A 208 9.08 1.20 3.19
CA ALA A 208 9.93 1.56 2.06
C ALA A 208 9.13 2.02 0.83
N LEU A 209 8.04 1.32 0.52
CA LEU A 209 7.17 1.69 -0.60
C LEU A 209 6.42 3.00 -0.31
N GLN A 210 5.99 3.20 0.93
CA GLN A 210 5.30 4.42 1.34
C GLN A 210 6.22 5.63 1.31
N THR A 211 7.46 5.51 1.78
CA THR A 211 8.46 6.60 1.70
C THR A 211 8.66 7.07 0.25
N VAL A 212 8.72 6.14 -0.71
CA VAL A 212 8.83 6.50 -2.13
C VAL A 212 7.55 7.16 -2.66
N ASN A 213 6.37 6.72 -2.22
CA ASN A 213 5.09 7.35 -2.59
C ASN A 213 5.03 8.79 -2.07
N ILE A 214 5.32 9.01 -0.79
CA ILE A 214 5.37 10.36 -0.18
C ILE A 214 6.34 11.27 -0.95
N LEU A 215 7.55 10.80 -1.24
CA LEU A 215 8.54 11.60 -2.00
C LEU A 215 8.07 11.94 -3.42
N LYS A 216 7.39 11.00 -4.07
CA LYS A 216 6.88 11.20 -5.43
C LYS A 216 5.73 12.20 -5.47
N ASP A 217 4.88 12.21 -4.45
CA ASP A 217 3.60 12.89 -4.44
C ASP A 217 3.61 14.18 -3.56
N ILE A 218 4.78 14.65 -3.06
CA ILE A 218 4.93 15.85 -2.18
C ILE A 218 4.05 17.02 -2.65
N ALA A 219 4.16 17.40 -3.94
CA ALA A 219 3.39 18.53 -4.46
C ALA A 219 1.90 18.20 -4.59
N TRP A 220 1.56 16.98 -4.95
CA TRP A 220 0.18 16.52 -5.06
C TRP A 220 -0.53 16.51 -3.71
N ASP A 221 0.09 15.89 -2.71
CA ASP A 221 -0.47 15.74 -1.37
C ASP A 221 -0.67 17.11 -0.70
N ALA A 222 0.33 18.01 -0.85
CA ALA A 222 0.22 19.37 -0.34
C ALA A 222 -0.93 20.17 -0.97
N GLN A 223 -1.19 19.97 -2.28
CA GLN A 223 -2.19 20.75 -3.02
C GLN A 223 -3.60 20.16 -2.97
N HIS A 224 -3.73 18.84 -2.98
CA HIS A 224 -5.01 18.15 -3.14
C HIS A 224 -5.50 17.49 -1.86
N GLU A 225 -4.60 17.05 -0.97
CA GLU A 225 -4.93 16.38 0.29
C GLU A 225 -4.66 17.26 1.50
N ASN A 226 -4.09 18.45 1.27
CA ASN A 226 -3.66 19.35 2.34
C ASN A 226 -2.75 18.64 3.36
N ALA A 227 -1.85 17.79 2.87
CA ALA A 227 -0.95 16.97 3.68
C ALA A 227 0.51 17.23 3.33
N ILE A 228 1.36 17.39 4.35
CA ILE A 228 2.81 17.51 4.20
C ILE A 228 3.47 16.53 5.17
N TYR A 229 4.09 15.51 4.59
CA TYR A 229 4.72 14.42 5.34
C TYR A 229 6.23 14.66 5.59
N ILE A 230 6.87 15.60 4.88
CA ILE A 230 8.26 15.95 5.17
C ILE A 230 8.32 16.68 6.51
N PRO A 231 9.08 16.17 7.51
CA PRO A 231 9.11 16.74 8.84
C PRO A 231 9.54 18.20 8.88
N ALA A 232 8.84 18.99 9.70
CA ALA A 232 9.18 20.41 9.92
C ALA A 232 10.63 20.56 10.38
N THR A 233 11.13 19.68 11.26
CA THR A 233 12.52 19.72 11.75
C THR A 233 13.54 19.65 10.63
N ASP A 234 13.30 18.83 9.61
CA ASP A 234 14.22 18.68 8.48
C ASP A 234 14.17 19.89 7.54
N LEU A 235 12.97 20.41 7.28
CA LEU A 235 12.80 21.64 6.50
C LEU A 235 13.49 22.83 7.17
N VAL A 236 13.26 23.03 8.48
CA VAL A 236 13.86 24.12 9.26
C VAL A 236 15.39 24.01 9.29
N ALA A 237 15.94 22.83 9.45
CA ALA A 237 17.39 22.58 9.42
C ALA A 237 18.05 23.01 8.09
N HIS A 238 17.25 23.09 7.01
CA HIS A 238 17.70 23.51 5.69
C HIS A 238 17.19 24.91 5.29
N GLY A 239 16.65 25.69 6.23
CA GLY A 239 16.21 27.06 5.99
C GLY A 239 14.88 27.22 5.27
N SER A 240 13.98 26.24 5.45
CA SER A 240 12.62 26.22 4.89
C SER A 240 11.59 25.81 5.96
N GLY A 241 10.32 25.63 5.55
CA GLY A 241 9.22 25.18 6.39
C GLY A 241 8.06 24.67 5.56
N HIS A 242 7.01 24.16 6.21
CA HIS A 242 5.82 23.66 5.52
C HIS A 242 5.19 24.70 4.60
N ASP A 243 5.12 25.97 5.02
CA ASP A 243 4.52 27.06 4.25
C ASP A 243 5.35 27.43 3.00
N THR A 244 6.63 27.07 2.97
CA THR A 244 7.55 27.37 1.87
C THR A 244 7.95 26.13 1.05
N LEU A 245 7.36 24.96 1.33
CA LEU A 245 7.72 23.69 0.68
C LEU A 245 7.59 23.72 -0.84
N LEU A 246 6.58 24.39 -1.38
CA LEU A 246 6.36 24.52 -2.82
C LEU A 246 6.74 25.92 -3.34
N SER A 247 7.41 26.74 -2.55
CA SER A 247 7.84 28.08 -2.96
C SER A 247 9.03 28.01 -3.92
N PRO A 248 8.95 28.64 -5.10
CA PRO A 248 10.07 28.69 -6.05
C PRO A 248 11.35 29.31 -5.45
N THR A 249 11.21 30.24 -4.49
CA THR A 249 12.36 30.90 -3.82
C THR A 249 13.06 29.97 -2.82
N HIS A 250 12.42 28.89 -2.38
CA HIS A 250 12.96 27.93 -1.40
C HIS A 250 13.28 26.55 -2.02
N VAL A 251 13.16 26.41 -3.34
CA VAL A 251 13.28 25.09 -4.01
C VAL A 251 14.61 24.40 -3.70
N GLU A 252 15.71 25.12 -3.62
CA GLU A 252 17.03 24.56 -3.31
C GLU A 252 17.14 24.13 -1.83
N HIS A 253 16.57 24.90 -0.91
CA HIS A 253 16.50 24.54 0.51
C HIS A 253 15.63 23.29 0.70
N ASN A 254 14.47 23.26 0.07
CA ASN A 254 13.56 22.12 0.09
C ASN A 254 14.18 20.88 -0.54
N HIS A 255 14.91 21.03 -1.64
CA HIS A 255 15.60 19.93 -2.29
C HIS A 255 16.67 19.31 -1.37
N LYS A 256 17.41 20.15 -0.60
CA LYS A 256 18.39 19.64 0.38
C LYS A 256 17.71 18.89 1.53
N ALA A 257 16.58 19.38 2.05
CA ALA A 257 15.81 18.67 3.05
C ALA A 257 15.31 17.30 2.53
N VAL A 258 14.72 17.29 1.33
CA VAL A 258 14.20 16.07 0.70
C VAL A 258 15.32 15.08 0.33
N ALA A 259 16.54 15.55 0.04
CA ALA A 259 17.68 14.67 -0.23
C ALA A 259 17.99 13.71 0.93
N HIS A 260 17.81 14.14 2.17
CA HIS A 260 17.92 13.27 3.34
C HIS A 260 16.87 12.14 3.30
N PHE A 261 15.62 12.43 2.92
CA PHE A 261 14.57 11.42 2.78
C PHE A 261 14.78 10.48 1.59
N ILE A 262 15.42 10.95 0.53
CA ILE A 262 15.84 10.09 -0.58
C ILE A 262 16.86 9.04 -0.11
N GLU A 263 17.82 9.42 0.75
CA GLU A 263 18.78 8.47 1.32
C GLU A 263 18.10 7.51 2.33
N LEU A 264 17.15 7.99 3.13
CA LEU A 264 16.33 7.14 3.99
C LEU A 264 15.57 6.11 3.14
N ALA A 265 14.89 6.56 2.08
CA ALA A 265 14.18 5.67 1.16
C ALA A 265 15.08 4.62 0.49
N ARG A 266 16.34 4.97 0.20
CA ARG A 266 17.32 3.99 -0.33
C ARG A 266 17.61 2.88 0.67
N THR A 267 17.83 3.25 1.91
CA THR A 267 18.10 2.29 3.00
C THR A 267 16.89 1.38 3.22
N ASP A 268 15.70 1.99 3.31
CA ASP A 268 14.45 1.25 3.50
C ASP A 268 14.17 0.28 2.33
N LEU A 269 14.42 0.71 1.07
CA LEU A 269 14.27 -0.16 -0.10
C LEU A 269 15.28 -1.30 -0.11
N ASP A 270 16.50 -1.10 0.39
CA ASP A 270 17.50 -2.18 0.52
C ASP A 270 17.05 -3.20 1.59
N ASP A 271 16.42 -2.77 2.68
CA ASP A 271 15.77 -3.66 3.65
C ASP A 271 14.56 -4.40 3.05
N ALA A 272 13.76 -3.73 2.22
CA ALA A 272 12.66 -4.35 1.47
C ALA A 272 13.17 -5.37 0.44
N LEU A 273 14.32 -5.13 -0.18
CA LEU A 273 14.99 -6.12 -1.04
C LEU A 273 15.42 -7.34 -0.25
N GLU A 274 16.00 -7.18 0.92
CA GLU A 274 16.37 -8.33 1.78
C GLU A 274 15.13 -9.13 2.18
N TYR A 275 14.01 -8.48 2.52
CA TYR A 275 12.74 -9.17 2.73
C TYR A 275 12.35 -10.03 1.53
N LEU A 276 12.34 -9.48 0.31
CA LEU A 276 12.05 -10.21 -0.93
C LEU A 276 13.00 -11.41 -1.11
N LEU A 277 14.30 -11.23 -0.86
CA LEU A 277 15.31 -12.27 -1.03
C LEU A 277 15.20 -13.40 0.01
N MET A 278 14.62 -13.13 1.19
CA MET A 278 14.31 -14.13 2.21
C MET A 278 13.11 -15.00 1.84
N ILE A 279 12.20 -14.53 0.97
CA ILE A 279 11.08 -15.34 0.49
C ILE A 279 11.61 -16.56 -0.27
N PRO A 280 11.20 -17.79 0.09
CA PRO A 280 11.65 -19.00 -0.58
C PRO A 280 11.48 -18.95 -2.10
N ARG A 281 12.47 -19.41 -2.85
CA ARG A 281 12.44 -19.39 -4.33
C ARG A 281 11.25 -20.17 -4.91
N ARG A 282 10.73 -21.19 -4.18
CA ARG A 282 9.55 -21.96 -4.56
C ARG A 282 8.24 -21.20 -4.35
N ALA A 283 8.22 -20.11 -3.57
CA ALA A 283 7.06 -19.26 -3.35
C ALA A 283 6.92 -18.21 -4.48
N LEU A 284 6.86 -18.67 -5.73
CA LEU A 284 6.93 -17.80 -6.92
C LEU A 284 5.83 -16.73 -6.95
N ALA A 285 4.61 -17.07 -6.55
CA ALA A 285 3.48 -16.13 -6.53
C ALA A 285 3.73 -14.97 -5.55
N VAL A 286 4.23 -15.27 -4.34
CA VAL A 286 4.56 -14.27 -3.34
C VAL A 286 5.75 -13.41 -3.80
N ARG A 287 6.77 -14.02 -4.39
CA ARG A 287 7.90 -13.28 -4.96
C ARG A 287 7.47 -12.37 -6.11
N ALA A 288 6.57 -12.84 -6.99
CA ALA A 288 6.02 -12.03 -8.08
C ALA A 288 5.22 -10.83 -7.56
N PHE A 289 4.43 -11.02 -6.50
CA PHE A 289 3.73 -9.93 -5.84
C PHE A 289 4.69 -8.87 -5.31
N CYS A 290 5.76 -9.26 -4.62
CA CYS A 290 6.69 -8.33 -3.97
C CYS A 290 7.67 -7.65 -4.95
N VAL A 291 8.10 -8.34 -6.01
CA VAL A 291 9.16 -7.83 -6.89
C VAL A 291 8.74 -6.61 -7.69
N LEU A 292 7.48 -6.57 -8.16
CA LEU A 292 7.03 -5.51 -9.06
C LEU A 292 6.96 -4.15 -8.36
N PRO A 293 6.25 -3.97 -7.22
CA PRO A 293 6.24 -2.69 -6.55
C PRO A 293 7.64 -2.26 -6.11
N LEU A 294 8.50 -3.19 -5.70
CA LEU A 294 9.87 -2.91 -5.30
C LEU A 294 10.72 -2.37 -6.47
N LEU A 295 10.64 -2.98 -7.65
CA LEU A 295 11.36 -2.51 -8.84
C LEU A 295 10.86 -1.14 -9.29
N PHE A 296 9.55 -0.90 -9.25
CA PHE A 296 8.98 0.40 -9.58
C PHE A 296 9.40 1.47 -8.56
N ALA A 297 9.47 1.13 -7.28
CA ALA A 297 9.95 2.04 -6.24
C ALA A 297 11.42 2.42 -6.46
N TYR A 298 12.31 1.47 -6.76
CA TYR A 298 13.70 1.77 -7.09
C TYR A 298 13.85 2.67 -8.32
N ALA A 299 13.09 2.40 -9.39
CA ALA A 299 13.11 3.21 -10.60
C ALA A 299 12.58 4.63 -10.32
N THR A 300 11.51 4.75 -9.55
CA THR A 300 10.95 6.04 -9.15
C THR A 300 11.94 6.82 -8.27
N LEU A 301 12.56 6.19 -7.28
CA LEU A 301 13.54 6.83 -6.40
C LEU A 301 14.79 7.31 -7.16
N ARG A 302 15.26 6.53 -8.16
CA ARG A 302 16.33 6.95 -9.06
C ARG A 302 15.96 8.26 -9.78
N ASP A 303 14.77 8.34 -10.35
CA ASP A 303 14.31 9.52 -11.08
C ASP A 303 14.07 10.73 -10.14
N LEU A 304 13.58 10.48 -8.93
CA LEU A 304 13.42 11.50 -7.87
C LEU A 304 14.77 12.11 -7.45
N SER A 305 15.82 11.30 -7.35
CA SER A 305 17.15 11.76 -6.90
C SER A 305 17.75 12.87 -7.76
N GLY A 306 17.39 12.93 -9.05
CA GLY A 306 17.87 13.95 -10.01
C GLY A 306 16.83 15.05 -10.32
N SER A 307 15.65 15.00 -9.72
CA SER A 307 14.53 15.87 -10.08
C SER A 307 14.18 16.86 -8.98
N ARG A 308 13.66 18.01 -9.37
CA ARG A 308 13.00 18.99 -8.47
C ARG A 308 11.49 19.08 -8.74
N ALA A 309 10.98 18.30 -9.70
CA ALA A 309 9.59 18.36 -10.11
C ALA A 309 8.63 18.05 -8.94
N MET A 310 9.00 17.16 -8.00
CA MET A 310 8.20 16.85 -6.82
C MET A 310 8.04 18.03 -5.84
N LEU A 311 8.83 19.09 -6.00
CA LEU A 311 8.79 20.32 -5.17
C LEU A 311 8.17 21.50 -5.93
N THR A 312 7.61 21.28 -7.10
CA THR A 312 6.97 22.31 -7.92
C THR A 312 5.49 22.05 -8.09
N VAL A 313 4.70 23.10 -8.06
CA VAL A 313 3.25 23.06 -8.26
C VAL A 313 2.93 22.33 -9.59
N GLY A 314 2.10 21.27 -9.53
CA GLY A 314 1.76 20.45 -10.70
C GLY A 314 2.89 19.55 -11.23
N GLY A 315 4.07 19.60 -10.62
CA GLY A 315 5.19 18.74 -11.00
C GLY A 315 4.97 17.28 -10.60
N THR A 316 5.40 16.36 -11.44
CA THR A 316 5.29 14.91 -11.21
C THR A 316 6.54 14.19 -11.67
N VAL A 317 6.94 13.14 -10.94
CA VAL A 317 7.99 12.21 -11.35
C VAL A 317 7.37 10.84 -11.61
N LYS A 318 7.49 10.35 -12.84
CA LYS A 318 6.89 9.07 -13.24
C LYS A 318 7.83 8.32 -14.16
N ILE A 319 8.06 7.05 -13.85
CA ILE A 319 8.75 6.13 -14.77
C ILE A 319 7.94 5.92 -16.05
N SER A 320 8.61 5.74 -17.17
CA SER A 320 7.96 5.59 -18.47
C SER A 320 7.16 4.27 -18.56
N ARG A 321 6.09 4.26 -19.37
CA ARG A 321 5.31 3.02 -19.61
C ARG A 321 6.13 1.90 -20.21
N SER A 322 7.13 2.23 -21.04
CA SER A 322 8.07 1.26 -21.62
C SER A 322 8.96 0.65 -20.56
N GLU A 323 9.47 1.45 -19.62
CA GLU A 323 10.26 0.96 -18.50
C GLU A 323 9.43 0.08 -17.56
N VAL A 324 8.19 0.47 -17.24
CA VAL A 324 7.28 -0.38 -16.45
C VAL A 324 7.14 -1.77 -17.07
N LYS A 325 6.87 -1.86 -18.39
CA LYS A 325 6.75 -3.14 -19.10
C LYS A 325 8.06 -3.95 -19.06
N ALA A 326 9.20 -3.28 -19.25
CA ALA A 326 10.51 -3.90 -19.20
C ALA A 326 10.84 -4.45 -17.80
N LEU A 327 10.55 -3.69 -16.75
CA LEU A 327 10.75 -4.10 -15.36
C LEU A 327 9.83 -5.27 -14.98
N MET A 328 8.58 -5.27 -15.43
CA MET A 328 7.66 -6.39 -15.22
C MET A 328 8.23 -7.69 -15.80
N LEU A 329 8.65 -7.67 -17.06
CA LEU A 329 9.19 -8.87 -17.70
C LEU A 329 10.50 -9.31 -17.03
N ALA A 330 11.45 -8.39 -16.82
CA ALA A 330 12.73 -8.70 -16.20
C ALA A 330 12.55 -9.19 -14.74
N GLY A 331 11.66 -8.58 -13.98
CA GLY A 331 11.33 -8.98 -12.61
C GLY A 331 10.80 -10.42 -12.55
N LEU A 332 9.84 -10.75 -13.41
CA LEU A 332 9.28 -12.11 -13.47
C LEU A 332 10.31 -13.16 -13.87
N VAL A 333 11.19 -12.85 -14.82
CA VAL A 333 12.29 -13.76 -15.21
C VAL A 333 13.30 -13.95 -14.07
N ALA A 334 13.56 -12.91 -13.29
CA ALA A 334 14.53 -12.96 -12.19
C ALA A 334 14.05 -13.67 -10.93
N LEU A 335 12.74 -14.02 -10.80
CA LEU A 335 12.12 -14.55 -9.58
C LEU A 335 12.82 -15.77 -8.98
N VAL A 336 13.36 -16.64 -9.81
CA VAL A 336 13.97 -17.92 -9.41
C VAL A 336 15.39 -17.77 -8.86
N SER A 337 16.00 -16.58 -8.95
CA SER A 337 17.40 -16.35 -8.58
C SER A 337 17.62 -15.06 -7.80
N ASN A 338 18.09 -15.19 -6.55
CA ASN A 338 18.44 -14.02 -5.73
C ASN A 338 19.57 -13.19 -6.37
N THR A 339 20.53 -13.84 -7.02
CA THR A 339 21.63 -13.15 -7.73
C THR A 339 21.09 -12.36 -8.92
N ALA A 340 20.15 -12.92 -9.68
CA ALA A 340 19.51 -12.22 -10.79
C ALA A 340 18.71 -11.00 -10.30
N LEU A 341 17.95 -11.13 -9.21
CA LEU A 341 17.23 -10.02 -8.59
C LEU A 341 18.17 -8.91 -8.11
N ARG A 342 19.25 -9.24 -7.41
CA ARG A 342 20.25 -8.25 -6.99
C ARG A 342 20.86 -7.51 -8.17
N ARG A 343 21.26 -8.23 -9.23
CA ARG A 343 21.79 -7.63 -10.45
C ARG A 343 20.77 -6.74 -11.16
N LEU A 344 19.51 -7.15 -11.21
CA LEU A 344 18.43 -6.35 -11.79
C LEU A 344 18.24 -5.05 -11.01
N VAL A 345 18.16 -5.10 -9.69
CA VAL A 345 18.03 -3.92 -8.82
C VAL A 345 19.22 -2.97 -9.03
N GLN A 346 20.45 -3.47 -9.08
CA GLN A 346 21.62 -2.61 -9.34
C GLN A 346 21.55 -1.90 -10.69
N ARG A 347 21.05 -2.57 -11.73
CA ARG A 347 20.84 -1.92 -13.04
C ARG A 347 19.76 -0.84 -12.98
N VAL A 348 18.66 -1.10 -12.26
CA VAL A 348 17.56 -0.15 -12.10
C VAL A 348 18.00 1.09 -11.32
N LYS A 349 18.82 0.91 -10.27
CA LYS A 349 19.41 2.01 -9.50
C LYS A 349 20.30 2.92 -10.36
N ALA A 350 21.02 2.35 -11.33
CA ALA A 350 22.03 3.06 -12.10
C ALA A 350 21.49 3.89 -13.27
N ARG A 351 20.43 3.42 -13.94
CA ARG A 351 19.87 4.06 -15.14
C ARG A 351 18.48 3.54 -15.49
N PRO A 352 17.71 4.26 -16.33
CA PRO A 352 16.44 3.78 -16.85
C PRO A 352 16.60 2.39 -17.50
N PHE A 353 15.70 1.48 -17.14
CA PHE A 353 15.81 0.09 -17.55
C PHE A 353 15.12 -0.14 -18.90
N THR A 354 15.88 -0.65 -19.88
CA THR A 354 15.39 -1.04 -21.19
C THR A 354 15.71 -2.49 -21.48
N LEU A 355 14.80 -3.20 -22.17
CA LEU A 355 15.11 -4.52 -22.72
C LEU A 355 15.96 -4.32 -23.98
N VAL A 356 17.22 -4.74 -23.91
CA VAL A 356 18.06 -4.85 -25.11
C VAL A 356 17.75 -6.22 -25.73
N PHE A 357 16.99 -6.23 -26.79
CA PHE A 357 16.91 -7.39 -27.65
C PHE A 357 18.18 -7.38 -28.52
N SER A 358 19.17 -8.21 -28.20
CA SER A 358 20.19 -8.51 -29.18
C SER A 358 19.49 -9.22 -30.35
N PRO A 359 19.59 -8.74 -31.59
CA PRO A 359 19.15 -9.53 -32.73
C PRO A 359 19.93 -10.85 -32.67
N ALA A 360 19.19 -11.96 -32.70
CA ALA A 360 19.83 -13.27 -32.86
C ALA A 360 20.75 -13.20 -34.06
N GLY A 361 22.03 -13.54 -33.85
CA GLY A 361 23.07 -13.44 -34.88
C GLY A 361 22.60 -14.13 -36.15
N SER A 362 22.68 -13.40 -37.22
CA SER A 362 22.66 -13.89 -38.59
C SER A 362 23.87 -14.77 -38.87
#